data_401acc0348155807383d30278d9def1f
#
_entry.id   401acc0348155807383d30278d9def1f
#
_cell.length_a   1.000
_cell.length_b   1.000
_cell.length_c   1.000
_cell.angle_alpha   90.00
_cell.angle_beta   90.00
_cell.angle_gamma   90.00
#
_symmetry.space_group_name_H-M   'P 1'
#
loop_
_entity.id
_entity.type
_entity.pdbx_description
1 polymer ?
#
loop_
_entity_poly.entity_id
_entity_poly.type
_entity_poly.pdbx_seq_one_letter_code
_entity_poly.pdbx_strand_id
1 'polypeptide(L)'
;MNEFIEKNRKLLLFYYWAMRIGGWVFLAIVFLDSVALASRIGDWNEFNRYYQHDAPWGMFSNILPTGLLVLGVAQLIRYLLECEYRPGWILRNADKLLYVYTAILIAYYCWAGVTEMISRFNEPYDFPLRLIMLVIFILVKLLALVGLAQLLRRLLPMIEESRTLV
;
A
#
# COMPACT_ATOMS: atom_id res chain seq x y z
N MET A 1 -14.32 25.24 -3.59
CA MET A 1 -13.42 24.31 -2.88
C MET A 1 -13.04 24.82 -1.49
N ASN A 2 -12.69 26.10 -1.35
CA ASN A 2 -12.31 26.71 -0.07
C ASN A 2 -13.40 26.62 1.01
N GLU A 3 -14.67 26.86 0.66
CA GLU A 3 -15.79 26.78 1.60
C GLU A 3 -15.99 25.37 2.20
N PHE A 4 -15.85 24.33 1.38
CA PHE A 4 -15.92 22.95 1.85
C PHE A 4 -14.76 22.61 2.81
N ILE A 5 -13.56 23.07 2.48
CA ILE A 5 -12.35 22.82 3.30
C ILE A 5 -12.47 23.55 4.64
N GLU A 6 -12.92 24.82 4.63
CA GLU A 6 -13.12 25.59 5.86
C GLU A 6 -14.20 24.97 6.75
N LYS A 7 -15.33 24.60 6.18
CA LYS A 7 -16.42 23.95 6.90
C LYS A 7 -16.00 22.62 7.57
N ASN A 8 -15.13 21.85 6.90
CA ASN A 8 -14.70 20.54 7.38
C ASN A 8 -13.27 20.51 7.95
N ARG A 9 -12.66 21.68 8.19
CA ARG A 9 -11.24 21.79 8.58
C ARG A 9 -10.88 20.95 9.82
N LYS A 10 -11.73 20.96 10.86
CA LYS A 10 -11.49 20.18 12.08
C LYS A 10 -11.50 18.67 11.80
N LEU A 11 -12.43 18.21 10.97
CA LEU A 11 -12.56 16.81 10.57
C LEU A 11 -11.36 16.37 9.72
N LEU A 12 -10.95 17.19 8.75
CA LEU A 12 -9.79 16.93 7.91
C LEU A 12 -8.49 16.89 8.72
N LEU A 13 -8.32 17.78 9.71
CA LEU A 13 -7.19 17.75 10.64
C LEU A 13 -7.17 16.47 11.48
N PHE A 14 -8.32 16.03 11.96
CA PHE A 14 -8.43 14.77 12.68
C PHE A 14 -7.99 13.59 11.80
N TYR A 15 -8.51 13.49 10.59
CA TYR A 15 -8.10 12.44 9.64
C TYR A 15 -6.62 12.52 9.27
N TYR A 16 -6.07 13.72 9.09
CA TYR A 16 -4.65 13.90 8.85
C TYR A 16 -3.80 13.29 9.95
N TRP A 17 -4.09 13.63 11.22
CA TRP A 17 -3.34 13.11 12.34
C TRP A 17 -3.54 11.62 12.55
N ALA A 18 -4.78 11.13 12.45
CA ALA A 18 -5.09 9.71 12.57
C ALA A 18 -4.34 8.87 11.51
N MET A 19 -4.36 9.30 10.25
CA MET A 19 -3.64 8.60 9.17
C MET A 19 -2.13 8.74 9.30
N ARG A 20 -1.63 9.90 9.73
CA ARG A 20 -0.20 10.08 9.96
C ARG A 20 0.34 9.16 11.06
N ILE A 21 -0.35 9.10 12.19
CA ILE A 21 0.01 8.21 13.30
C ILE A 21 -0.14 6.75 12.86
N GLY A 22 -1.28 6.37 12.29
CA GLY A 22 -1.53 5.01 11.80
C GLY A 22 -0.49 4.55 10.79
N GLY A 23 -0.12 5.38 9.83
CA GLY A 23 0.91 5.06 8.84
C GLY A 23 2.29 4.82 9.48
N TRP A 24 2.69 5.63 10.45
CA TRP A 24 3.93 5.41 11.20
C TRP A 24 3.89 4.14 12.05
N VAL A 25 2.73 3.80 12.64
CA VAL A 25 2.53 2.54 13.37
C VAL A 25 2.72 1.34 12.43
N PHE A 26 2.14 1.36 11.23
CA PHE A 26 2.36 0.32 10.22
C PHE A 26 3.84 0.17 9.86
N LEU A 27 4.55 1.27 9.63
CA LEU A 27 5.99 1.23 9.33
C LEU A 27 6.82 0.72 10.52
N ALA A 28 6.45 1.08 11.75
CA ALA A 28 7.10 0.57 12.95
C ALA A 28 6.93 -0.94 13.11
N ILE A 29 5.73 -1.48 12.83
CA ILE A 29 5.47 -2.92 12.81
C ILE A 29 6.38 -3.61 11.78
N VAL A 30 6.43 -3.09 10.55
CA VAL A 30 7.30 -3.64 9.49
C VAL A 30 8.77 -3.62 9.92
N PHE A 31 9.21 -2.53 10.55
CA PHE A 31 10.59 -2.41 11.03
C PHE A 31 10.90 -3.44 12.13
N LEU A 32 10.03 -3.55 13.14
CA LEU A 32 10.20 -4.50 14.24
C LEU A 32 10.23 -5.94 13.75
N ASP A 33 9.34 -6.31 12.83
CA ASP A 33 9.33 -7.65 12.25
C ASP A 33 10.56 -7.91 11.35
N SER A 34 11.04 -6.86 10.65
CA SER A 34 12.29 -6.96 9.87
C SER A 34 13.50 -7.20 10.78
N VAL A 35 13.56 -6.53 11.94
CA VAL A 35 14.60 -6.75 12.95
C VAL A 35 14.49 -8.17 13.55
N ALA A 36 13.27 -8.61 13.89
CA ALA A 36 13.04 -9.97 14.39
C ALA A 36 13.43 -11.03 13.35
N LEU A 37 13.16 -10.80 12.07
CA LEU A 37 13.60 -11.67 10.98
C LEU A 37 15.12 -11.68 10.88
N ALA A 38 15.77 -10.51 10.90
CA ALA A 38 17.22 -10.39 10.82
C ALA A 38 17.94 -11.13 11.97
N SER A 39 17.37 -11.10 13.19
CA SER A 39 17.93 -11.81 14.34
C SER A 39 17.89 -13.34 14.22
N ARG A 40 17.03 -13.88 13.33
CA ARG A 40 16.85 -15.32 13.10
C ARG A 40 17.66 -15.85 11.93
N ILE A 41 18.30 -14.99 11.13
CA ILE A 41 19.14 -15.41 9.99
C ILE A 41 20.31 -16.29 10.42
N GLY A 42 20.77 -16.21 11.69
CA GLY A 42 21.83 -17.04 12.24
C GLY A 42 21.44 -18.50 12.49
N ASP A 43 20.15 -18.80 12.60
CA ASP A 43 19.61 -20.16 12.74
C ASP A 43 18.73 -20.51 11.55
N TRP A 44 19.28 -21.29 10.60
CA TRP A 44 18.60 -21.67 9.38
C TRP A 44 17.30 -22.46 9.62
N ASN A 45 17.24 -23.24 10.69
CA ASN A 45 16.05 -24.05 11.01
C ASN A 45 14.92 -23.16 11.54
N GLU A 46 15.22 -22.21 12.42
CA GLU A 46 14.25 -21.23 12.91
C GLU A 46 13.79 -20.29 11.79
N PHE A 47 14.73 -19.82 10.96
CA PHE A 47 14.43 -18.99 9.80
C PHE A 47 13.47 -19.70 8.84
N ASN A 48 13.74 -20.97 8.50
CA ASN A 48 12.92 -21.75 7.57
C ASN A 48 11.53 -22.04 8.16
N ARG A 49 11.43 -22.32 9.47
CA ARG A 49 10.15 -22.50 10.17
C ARG A 49 9.32 -21.22 10.15
N TYR A 50 9.92 -20.07 10.43
CA TYR A 50 9.27 -18.75 10.37
C TYR A 50 8.82 -18.41 8.95
N TYR A 51 9.65 -18.70 7.97
CA TYR A 51 9.38 -18.47 6.56
C TYR A 51 8.23 -19.31 6.01
N GLN A 52 8.08 -20.55 6.48
CA GLN A 52 7.02 -21.45 6.05
C GLN A 52 5.66 -21.14 6.72
N HIS A 53 5.66 -20.69 7.97
CA HIS A 53 4.43 -20.52 8.75
C HIS A 53 3.90 -19.07 8.75
N ASP A 54 4.76 -18.08 8.89
CA ASP A 54 4.38 -16.69 9.11
C ASP A 54 4.86 -15.75 7.98
N ALA A 55 4.96 -16.27 6.79
CA ALA A 55 5.41 -15.62 5.57
C ALA A 55 5.68 -14.10 5.70
N PRO A 56 6.93 -13.65 5.85
CA PRO A 56 7.29 -12.22 5.86
C PRO A 56 6.78 -11.49 4.60
N TRP A 57 6.44 -12.25 3.58
CA TRP A 57 5.82 -11.77 2.35
C TRP A 57 4.45 -11.11 2.55
N GLY A 58 3.63 -11.59 3.48
CA GLY A 58 2.35 -10.96 3.82
C GLY A 58 2.56 -9.56 4.40
N MET A 59 3.64 -9.38 5.13
CA MET A 59 4.02 -8.12 5.74
C MET A 59 4.50 -7.12 4.70
N PHE A 60 5.45 -7.50 3.85
CA PHE A 60 5.95 -6.63 2.79
C PHE A 60 4.92 -6.39 1.68
N SER A 61 4.06 -7.36 1.38
CA SER A 61 3.03 -7.22 0.34
C SER A 61 1.76 -6.48 0.81
N ASN A 62 1.46 -6.45 2.09
CA ASN A 62 0.23 -5.85 2.62
C ASN A 62 0.47 -4.73 3.62
N ILE A 63 1.26 -4.95 4.68
CA ILE A 63 1.40 -3.98 5.77
C ILE A 63 2.23 -2.77 5.33
N LEU A 64 3.39 -2.98 4.70
CA LEU A 64 4.25 -1.91 4.21
C LEU A 64 3.53 -0.99 3.21
N PRO A 65 2.90 -1.51 2.15
CA PRO A 65 2.19 -0.66 1.20
C PRO A 65 0.98 0.03 1.81
N THR A 66 0.27 -0.63 2.72
CA THR A 66 -0.85 0.00 3.43
C THR A 66 -0.36 1.17 4.27
N GLY A 67 0.74 1.02 5.00
CA GLY A 67 1.38 2.10 5.75
C GLY A 67 1.77 3.28 4.86
N LEU A 68 2.40 3.00 3.71
CA LEU A 68 2.79 4.03 2.73
C LEU A 68 1.58 4.72 2.10
N LEU A 69 0.52 3.99 1.76
CA LEU A 69 -0.72 4.56 1.24
C LEU A 69 -1.40 5.47 2.27
N VAL A 70 -1.49 5.04 3.53
CA VAL A 70 -2.05 5.83 4.63
C VAL A 70 -1.26 7.12 4.83
N LEU A 71 0.08 7.07 4.81
CA LEU A 71 0.92 8.28 4.86
C LEU A 71 0.74 9.15 3.62
N GLY A 72 0.58 8.56 2.44
CA GLY A 72 0.29 9.30 1.20
C GLY A 72 -1.02 10.07 1.28
N VAL A 73 -2.08 9.44 1.80
CA VAL A 73 -3.38 10.11 2.03
C VAL A 73 -3.25 11.21 3.08
N ALA A 74 -2.48 11.00 4.16
CA ALA A 74 -2.20 12.07 5.12
C ALA A 74 -1.52 13.28 4.45
N GLN A 75 -0.54 13.06 3.58
CA GLN A 75 0.11 14.13 2.83
C GLN A 75 -0.86 14.83 1.86
N LEU A 76 -1.76 14.10 1.21
CA LEU A 76 -2.79 14.68 0.36
C LEU A 76 -3.74 15.58 1.16
N ILE A 77 -4.19 15.13 2.34
CA ILE A 77 -5.04 15.95 3.22
C ILE A 77 -4.29 17.22 3.67
N ARG A 78 -3.02 17.09 4.03
CA ARG A 78 -2.19 18.24 4.35
C ARG A 78 -2.09 19.23 3.18
N TYR A 79 -1.89 18.71 1.99
CA TYR A 79 -1.85 19.51 0.77
C TYR A 79 -3.17 20.29 0.52
N LEU A 80 -4.32 19.70 0.90
CA LEU A 80 -5.61 20.38 0.81
C LEU A 80 -5.78 21.45 1.89
N LEU A 81 -5.25 21.24 3.10
CA LEU A 81 -5.41 22.13 4.24
C LEU A 81 -4.48 23.35 4.22
N GLU A 82 -3.25 23.20 3.73
CA GLU A 82 -2.22 24.24 3.71
C GLU A 82 -2.08 24.83 2.31
N CYS A 83 -2.56 26.05 2.10
CA CYS A 83 -2.50 26.74 0.79
C CYS A 83 -1.07 26.94 0.28
N GLU A 84 -0.09 27.11 1.18
CA GLU A 84 1.33 27.31 0.85
C GLU A 84 2.13 26.02 0.73
N TYR A 85 1.52 24.87 1.09
CA TYR A 85 2.21 23.58 1.04
C TYR A 85 2.45 23.17 -0.42
N ARG A 86 3.71 23.10 -0.80
CA ARG A 86 4.10 22.54 -2.10
C ARG A 86 4.11 21.01 -2.00
N PRO A 87 3.50 20.30 -2.96
CA PRO A 87 3.51 18.85 -2.94
C PRO A 87 4.94 18.34 -2.99
N GLY A 88 5.32 17.52 -1.99
CA GLY A 88 6.62 16.86 -1.98
C GLY A 88 6.78 15.94 -3.20
N TRP A 89 8.02 15.55 -3.51
CA TRP A 89 8.33 14.66 -4.64
C TRP A 89 7.47 13.38 -4.65
N ILE A 90 7.21 12.80 -3.48
CA ILE A 90 6.38 11.59 -3.32
C ILE A 90 4.95 11.83 -3.80
N LEU A 91 4.33 12.92 -3.38
CA LEU A 91 2.95 13.22 -3.78
C LEU A 91 2.87 13.58 -5.27
N ARG A 92 3.86 14.31 -5.79
CA ARG A 92 3.93 14.69 -7.20
C ARG A 92 4.09 13.49 -8.14
N ASN A 93 4.72 12.41 -7.68
CA ASN A 93 4.90 11.18 -8.44
C ASN A 93 4.08 10.00 -7.89
N ALA A 94 3.05 10.28 -7.11
CA ALA A 94 2.26 9.24 -6.44
C ALA A 94 1.60 8.27 -7.43
N ASP A 95 1.14 8.77 -8.58
CA ASP A 95 0.62 7.96 -9.67
C ASP A 95 1.64 6.97 -10.21
N LYS A 96 2.87 7.43 -10.48
CA LYS A 96 3.97 6.60 -10.98
C LYS A 96 4.41 5.57 -9.96
N LEU A 97 4.52 5.98 -8.67
CA LEU A 97 4.87 5.08 -7.57
C LEU A 97 3.84 3.97 -7.39
N LEU A 98 2.54 4.29 -7.54
CA LEU A 98 1.48 3.29 -7.51
C LEU A 98 1.56 2.31 -8.70
N TYR A 99 1.87 2.77 -9.91
CA TYR A 99 2.08 1.88 -11.04
C TYR A 99 3.29 0.96 -10.84
N VAL A 100 4.42 1.49 -10.37
CA VAL A 100 5.61 0.68 -10.05
C VAL A 100 5.28 -0.36 -8.97
N TYR A 101 4.60 0.05 -7.91
CA TYR A 101 4.15 -0.86 -6.86
C TYR A 101 3.21 -1.94 -7.41
N THR A 102 2.26 -1.57 -8.27
CA THR A 102 1.36 -2.52 -8.92
C THR A 102 2.12 -3.54 -9.76
N ALA A 103 3.14 -3.11 -10.52
CA ALA A 103 3.98 -4.01 -11.30
C ALA A 103 4.78 -4.99 -10.41
N ILE A 104 5.34 -4.51 -9.28
CA ILE A 104 6.02 -5.36 -8.31
C ILE A 104 5.06 -6.39 -7.70
N LEU A 105 3.83 -5.99 -7.37
CA LEU A 105 2.81 -6.91 -6.86
C LEU A 105 2.43 -7.98 -7.88
N ILE A 106 2.27 -7.61 -9.15
CA ILE A 106 1.98 -8.59 -10.22
C ILE A 106 3.10 -9.62 -10.29
N ALA A 107 4.36 -9.17 -10.36
CA ALA A 107 5.51 -10.08 -10.40
C ALA A 107 5.56 -11.00 -9.18
N TYR A 108 5.31 -10.46 -7.99
CA TYR A 108 5.26 -11.22 -6.75
C TYR A 108 4.14 -12.28 -6.76
N TYR A 109 2.91 -11.91 -7.14
CA TYR A 109 1.80 -12.87 -7.17
C TYR A 109 1.95 -13.92 -8.27
N CYS A 110 2.54 -13.58 -9.41
CA CYS A 110 2.90 -14.58 -10.42
C CYS A 110 3.90 -15.59 -9.86
N TRP A 111 4.94 -15.11 -9.18
CA TRP A 111 5.93 -15.99 -8.54
C TRP A 111 5.31 -16.86 -7.44
N ALA A 112 4.57 -16.26 -6.52
CA ALA A 112 3.90 -16.98 -5.43
C ALA A 112 2.88 -18.01 -5.95
N GLY A 113 2.11 -17.65 -6.97
CA GLY A 113 1.17 -18.57 -7.62
C GLY A 113 1.84 -19.76 -8.27
N VAL A 114 2.97 -19.55 -8.97
CA VAL A 114 3.73 -20.63 -9.59
C VAL A 114 4.33 -21.56 -8.52
N THR A 115 4.91 -21.01 -7.46
CA THR A 115 5.49 -21.81 -6.38
C THR A 115 4.43 -22.61 -5.62
N GLU A 116 3.25 -22.04 -5.38
CA GLU A 116 2.13 -22.74 -4.75
C GLU A 116 1.56 -23.83 -5.68
N MET A 117 1.47 -23.59 -6.98
CA MET A 117 1.09 -24.60 -7.96
C MET A 117 2.03 -25.81 -7.93
N ILE A 118 3.34 -25.56 -7.90
CA ILE A 118 4.34 -26.63 -7.90
C ILE A 118 4.28 -27.44 -6.60
N SER A 119 4.14 -26.78 -5.44
CA SER A 119 4.14 -27.42 -4.13
C SER A 119 2.89 -28.29 -3.86
N ARG A 120 1.75 -27.93 -4.45
CA ARG A 120 0.45 -28.57 -4.20
C ARG A 120 -0.08 -29.44 -5.35
N PHE A 121 0.74 -29.74 -6.33
CA PHE A 121 0.34 -30.53 -7.48
C PHE A 121 -0.22 -31.94 -7.11
N ASN A 122 0.06 -32.40 -5.90
CA ASN A 122 -0.38 -33.70 -5.36
C ASN A 122 -1.65 -33.64 -4.49
N GLU A 123 -2.28 -32.45 -4.29
CA GLU A 123 -3.50 -32.31 -3.48
C GLU A 123 -4.70 -31.90 -4.39
N PRO A 124 -5.48 -32.86 -4.91
CA PRO A 124 -6.40 -32.58 -6.02
C PRO A 124 -7.72 -31.90 -5.64
N TYR A 125 -8.18 -31.92 -4.38
CA TYR A 125 -9.58 -31.62 -4.10
C TYR A 125 -9.92 -30.13 -3.86
N ASP A 126 -9.02 -29.30 -3.33
CA ASP A 126 -9.33 -27.89 -2.98
C ASP A 126 -8.61 -26.86 -3.87
N PHE A 127 -7.73 -27.33 -4.73
CA PHE A 127 -6.83 -26.49 -5.50
C PHE A 127 -7.55 -25.51 -6.47
N PRO A 128 -8.52 -25.93 -7.30
CA PRO A 128 -9.11 -25.02 -8.27
C PRO A 128 -9.91 -23.89 -7.63
N LEU A 129 -10.60 -24.14 -6.52
CA LEU A 129 -11.37 -23.11 -5.82
C LEU A 129 -10.47 -22.06 -5.18
N ARG A 130 -9.38 -22.48 -4.55
CA ARG A 130 -8.39 -21.57 -3.94
C ARG A 130 -7.68 -20.72 -5.01
N LEU A 131 -7.35 -21.31 -6.14
CA LEU A 131 -6.73 -20.59 -7.26
C LEU A 131 -7.68 -19.52 -7.80
N ILE A 132 -8.96 -19.84 -8.02
CA ILE A 132 -9.96 -18.89 -8.48
C ILE A 132 -10.10 -17.74 -7.49
N MET A 133 -10.20 -18.02 -6.19
CA MET A 133 -10.29 -17.00 -5.13
C MET A 133 -9.06 -16.10 -5.09
N LEU A 134 -7.87 -16.69 -5.21
CA LEU A 134 -6.60 -15.95 -5.28
C LEU A 134 -6.58 -15.00 -6.48
N VAL A 135 -6.94 -15.50 -7.67
CA VAL A 135 -6.98 -14.69 -8.91
C VAL A 135 -7.97 -13.54 -8.78
N ILE A 136 -9.18 -13.80 -8.26
CA ILE A 136 -10.18 -12.74 -8.04
C ILE A 136 -9.65 -11.69 -7.08
N PHE A 137 -9.07 -12.10 -5.95
CA PHE A 137 -8.51 -11.19 -4.95
C PHE A 137 -7.40 -10.31 -5.54
N ILE A 138 -6.50 -10.91 -6.32
CA ILE A 138 -5.42 -10.20 -7.01
C ILE A 138 -6.00 -9.18 -8.00
N LEU A 139 -6.95 -9.59 -8.84
CA LEU A 139 -7.58 -8.71 -9.83
C LEU A 139 -8.26 -7.51 -9.18
N VAL A 140 -9.04 -7.73 -8.12
CA VAL A 140 -9.70 -6.63 -7.38
C VAL A 140 -8.68 -5.66 -6.80
N LYS A 141 -7.61 -6.17 -6.19
CA LYS A 141 -6.54 -5.34 -5.62
C LYS A 141 -5.81 -4.53 -6.69
N LEU A 142 -5.48 -5.15 -7.82
CA LEU A 142 -4.82 -4.47 -8.95
C LEU A 142 -5.71 -3.39 -9.57
N LEU A 143 -6.99 -3.68 -9.79
CA LEU A 143 -7.96 -2.71 -10.31
C LEU A 143 -8.12 -1.51 -9.37
N ALA A 144 -8.18 -1.75 -8.05
CA ALA A 144 -8.24 -0.68 -7.06
C ALA A 144 -6.99 0.22 -7.09
N LEU A 145 -5.80 -0.36 -7.19
CA LEU A 145 -4.54 0.39 -7.23
C LEU A 145 -4.40 1.20 -8.52
N VAL A 146 -4.73 0.61 -9.66
CA VAL A 146 -4.72 1.30 -10.96
C VAL A 146 -5.77 2.42 -10.98
N GLY A 147 -6.96 2.15 -10.46
CA GLY A 147 -8.02 3.15 -10.33
C GLY A 147 -7.59 4.33 -9.47
N LEU A 148 -6.93 4.06 -8.33
CA LEU A 148 -6.39 5.09 -7.45
C LEU A 148 -5.28 5.91 -8.14
N ALA A 149 -4.39 5.26 -8.87
CA ALA A 149 -3.34 5.96 -9.63
C ALA A 149 -3.93 6.89 -10.69
N GLN A 150 -4.94 6.43 -11.45
CA GLN A 150 -5.64 7.25 -12.44
C GLN A 150 -6.39 8.42 -11.80
N LEU A 151 -7.01 8.19 -10.65
CA LEU A 151 -7.71 9.22 -9.89
C LEU A 151 -6.73 10.30 -9.41
N LEU A 152 -5.60 9.92 -8.84
CA LEU A 152 -4.56 10.86 -8.41
C LEU A 152 -3.99 11.67 -9.59
N ARG A 153 -3.73 11.01 -10.72
CA ARG A 153 -3.25 11.68 -11.94
C ARG A 153 -4.20 12.76 -12.45
N ARG A 154 -5.51 12.59 -12.24
CA ARG A 154 -6.52 13.59 -12.65
C ARG A 154 -6.76 14.65 -11.58
N LEU A 155 -6.76 14.26 -10.31
CA LEU A 155 -7.07 15.17 -9.20
C LEU A 155 -5.94 16.16 -8.91
N LEU A 156 -4.68 15.72 -8.93
CA LEU A 156 -3.55 16.59 -8.57
C LEU A 156 -3.47 17.85 -9.43
N PRO A 157 -3.52 17.80 -10.78
CA PRO A 157 -3.51 19.01 -11.60
C PRO A 157 -4.75 19.89 -11.38
N MET A 158 -5.94 19.29 -11.20
CA MET A 158 -7.17 20.08 -10.92
C MET A 158 -7.06 20.87 -9.61
N ILE A 159 -6.40 20.30 -8.59
CA ILE A 159 -6.16 20.98 -7.32
C ILE A 159 -5.13 22.10 -7.52
N GLU A 160 -4.09 21.87 -8.31
CA GLU A 160 -3.09 22.91 -8.63
C GLU A 160 -3.72 24.07 -9.41
N GLU A 161 -4.49 23.81 -10.45
CA GLU A 161 -5.20 24.83 -11.22
C GLU A 161 -6.17 25.63 -10.35
N SER A 162 -6.94 24.96 -9.47
CA SER A 162 -7.88 25.67 -8.59
C SER A 162 -7.19 26.58 -7.57
N ARG A 163 -5.91 26.37 -7.28
CA ARG A 163 -5.11 27.21 -6.39
C ARG A 163 -4.47 28.40 -7.09
N THR A 164 -4.15 28.27 -8.38
CA THR A 164 -3.58 29.36 -9.17
C THR A 164 -4.63 30.41 -9.58
N LEU A 165 -5.91 30.07 -9.48
CA LEU A 165 -7.04 30.94 -9.81
C LEU A 165 -7.57 31.76 -8.60
N VAL A 166 -6.96 31.63 -7.43
CA VAL A 166 -7.26 32.39 -6.21
C VAL A 166 -6.08 33.25 -5.84
#